data_1fb208424ff51249a983a690e95ca3d7
#
_entry.id   1fb208424ff51249a983a690e95ca3d7
#
_cell.length_a   1.000
_cell.length_b   1.000
_cell.length_c   1.000
_cell.angle_alpha   90.00
_cell.angle_beta   90.00
_cell.angle_gamma   90.00
#
_symmetry.space_group_name_H-M   'P 1'
#
loop_
_entity.id
_entity.type
_entity.pdbx_description
1 polymer ?
#
loop_
_entity_poly.entity_id
_entity_poly.type
_entity_poly.pdbx_seq_one_letter_code
_entity_poly.pdbx_strand_id
1 'polypeptide(L)'
;MPLSTGETWITHLGMTGRFTLDGDPTGRFEDAPPVTGKHEHFVACADRGGSLTRLGYADARRFGFMGLIPTDGVDSHAWFAGLGPEPLGNGFSGAHLAEAFAGKSQNIKVSLLDQRHVSGLGNIYVCEALYRSNLSPTTPAGKLSKPRLERLAGEVRNVLNDAILAGGSTLKDFANVEGGQGYFQHRFDVYGRE
;
A
#
# COMPACT_ATOMS: atom_id res chain seq x y z
N MET A 1 -5.07 8.41 -12.04
CA MET A 1 -5.84 8.17 -13.29
C MET A 1 -5.87 9.47 -14.08
N PRO A 2 -5.24 9.55 -15.25
CA PRO A 2 -5.30 10.73 -16.12
C PRO A 2 -6.74 10.96 -16.62
N LEU A 3 -7.14 12.21 -16.70
CA LEU A 3 -8.44 12.66 -17.21
C LEU A 3 -8.27 13.41 -18.52
N SER A 4 -9.34 13.52 -19.31
CA SER A 4 -9.36 14.29 -20.56
C SER A 4 -9.18 15.81 -20.38
N THR A 5 -9.30 16.29 -19.13
CA THR A 5 -9.07 17.69 -18.75
C THR A 5 -7.59 18.08 -18.66
N GLY A 6 -6.65 17.14 -18.84
CA GLY A 6 -5.21 17.36 -18.61
C GLY A 6 -4.80 17.25 -17.14
N GLU A 7 -5.71 16.82 -16.30
CA GLU A 7 -5.46 16.57 -14.88
C GLU A 7 -5.38 15.06 -14.59
N THR A 8 -4.70 14.70 -13.52
CA THR A 8 -4.68 13.35 -13.00
C THR A 8 -5.42 13.29 -11.67
N TRP A 9 -6.43 12.42 -11.61
CA TRP A 9 -7.11 12.12 -10.36
C TRP A 9 -6.26 11.18 -9.50
N ILE A 10 -5.92 11.67 -8.32
CA ILE A 10 -5.15 10.95 -7.30
C ILE A 10 -6.10 10.56 -6.18
N THR A 11 -5.95 9.33 -5.71
CA THR A 11 -6.70 8.82 -4.56
C THR A 11 -5.76 8.02 -3.65
N HIS A 12 -5.83 8.32 -2.37
CA HIS A 12 -5.23 7.49 -1.32
C HIS A 12 -6.35 6.92 -0.45
N LEU A 13 -6.42 5.61 -0.35
CA LEU A 13 -7.54 4.93 0.32
C LEU A 13 -7.46 4.99 1.85
N GLY A 14 -6.31 5.35 2.41
CA GLY A 14 -6.09 5.27 3.85
C GLY A 14 -6.18 3.84 4.35
N MET A 15 -6.90 3.63 5.44
CA MET A 15 -7.05 2.30 6.06
C MET A 15 -8.39 1.64 5.78
N THR A 16 -9.43 2.42 5.46
CA THR A 16 -10.81 1.94 5.31
C THR A 16 -11.48 2.44 4.03
N GLY A 17 -10.74 3.22 3.22
CA GLY A 17 -11.22 3.70 1.94
C GLY A 17 -11.39 2.57 0.94
N ARG A 18 -12.51 2.58 0.22
CA ARG A 18 -12.83 1.61 -0.83
C ARG A 18 -13.69 2.22 -1.92
N PHE A 19 -13.55 1.69 -3.12
CA PHE A 19 -14.47 1.99 -4.21
C PHE A 19 -15.58 0.95 -4.30
N THR A 20 -16.71 1.36 -4.84
CA THR A 20 -17.86 0.51 -5.18
C THR A 20 -18.32 0.83 -6.58
N LEU A 21 -18.80 -0.16 -7.31
CA LEU A 21 -19.45 -0.01 -8.59
C LEU A 21 -20.94 -0.33 -8.44
N ASP A 22 -21.82 0.58 -8.89
CA ASP A 22 -23.28 0.44 -8.83
C ASP A 22 -23.84 0.08 -7.45
N GLY A 23 -23.10 0.47 -6.38
CA GLY A 23 -23.46 0.19 -4.98
C GLY A 23 -22.91 -1.12 -4.44
N ASP A 24 -22.41 -1.99 -5.31
CA ASP A 24 -21.71 -3.19 -4.91
C ASP A 24 -20.21 -2.94 -4.75
N PRO A 25 -19.53 -3.59 -3.78
CA PRO A 25 -18.08 -3.60 -3.74
C PRO A 25 -17.55 -4.15 -5.07
N THR A 26 -16.49 -3.55 -5.59
CA THR A 26 -15.86 -4.05 -6.82
C THR A 26 -15.22 -5.40 -6.53
N GLY A 27 -15.94 -6.50 -6.88
CA GLY A 27 -15.50 -7.87 -6.71
C GLY A 27 -16.63 -8.83 -6.29
N ARG A 28 -16.52 -10.08 -6.72
CA ARG A 28 -17.47 -11.16 -6.38
C ARG A 28 -17.11 -11.77 -5.04
N PHE A 29 -17.56 -11.18 -3.93
CA PHE A 29 -17.42 -11.84 -2.63
C PHE A 29 -18.74 -11.77 -1.88
N GLU A 30 -19.27 -12.92 -1.59
CA GLU A 30 -20.58 -13.13 -0.95
C GLU A 30 -20.66 -12.54 0.47
N ASP A 31 -19.51 -12.23 1.11
CA ASP A 31 -19.44 -11.76 2.50
C ASP A 31 -19.00 -10.30 2.68
N ALA A 32 -18.84 -9.52 1.62
CA ALA A 32 -18.51 -8.12 1.77
C ALA A 32 -19.74 -7.37 2.34
N PRO A 33 -19.63 -6.66 3.47
CA PRO A 33 -20.75 -5.93 4.01
C PRO A 33 -21.21 -4.88 2.99
N PRO A 34 -22.52 -4.74 2.76
CA PRO A 34 -23.05 -3.78 1.80
C PRO A 34 -22.55 -2.38 2.16
N VAL A 35 -22.12 -1.62 1.15
CA VAL A 35 -21.75 -0.21 1.35
C VAL A 35 -23.04 0.54 1.65
N THR A 36 -23.33 0.68 2.91
CA THR A 36 -24.40 1.59 3.32
C THR A 36 -23.94 3.01 3.06
N GLY A 37 -24.76 3.87 2.46
CA GLY A 37 -24.44 5.27 2.13
C GLY A 37 -23.93 6.14 3.29
N LYS A 38 -23.93 5.61 4.51
CA LYS A 38 -23.47 6.29 5.74
C LYS A 38 -22.00 6.74 5.69
N HIS A 39 -21.14 6.07 4.94
CA HIS A 39 -19.70 6.38 4.86
C HIS A 39 -19.25 6.67 3.44
N GLU A 40 -20.20 6.88 2.52
CA GLU A 40 -19.92 7.28 1.16
C GLU A 40 -19.68 8.80 1.11
N HIS A 41 -18.54 9.20 0.58
CA HIS A 41 -18.10 10.60 0.58
C HIS A 41 -17.98 11.19 -0.83
N PHE A 42 -17.92 10.34 -1.86
CA PHE A 42 -17.78 10.76 -3.24
C PHE A 42 -18.51 9.79 -4.15
N VAL A 43 -19.16 10.33 -5.18
CA VAL A 43 -19.83 9.56 -6.23
C VAL A 43 -19.46 10.18 -7.58
N ALA A 44 -19.03 9.33 -8.49
CA ALA A 44 -18.89 9.66 -9.91
C ALA A 44 -19.79 8.75 -10.74
N CYS A 45 -20.26 9.26 -11.87
CA CYS A 45 -20.96 8.47 -12.85
C CYS A 45 -20.14 8.47 -14.15
N ALA A 46 -19.84 7.30 -14.67
CA ALA A 46 -19.13 7.11 -15.92
C ALA A 46 -20.06 6.48 -16.95
N ASP A 47 -20.10 7.04 -18.14
CA ASP A 47 -20.76 6.42 -19.29
C ASP A 47 -19.77 5.48 -19.99
N ARG A 48 -20.11 4.23 -20.09
CA ARG A 48 -19.36 3.21 -20.81
C ARG A 48 -20.21 2.63 -21.93
N GLY A 49 -20.21 3.32 -23.07
CA GLY A 49 -20.94 2.86 -24.27
C GLY A 49 -22.46 2.84 -24.12
N GLY A 50 -23.03 3.84 -23.44
CA GLY A 50 -24.47 3.99 -23.20
C GLY A 50 -24.98 3.32 -21.92
N SER A 51 -24.08 2.70 -21.15
CA SER A 51 -24.39 2.19 -19.79
C SER A 51 -23.76 3.10 -18.75
N LEU A 52 -24.59 3.70 -17.92
CA LEU A 52 -24.13 4.56 -16.82
C LEU A 52 -23.71 3.70 -15.63
N THR A 53 -22.43 3.73 -15.32
CA THR A 53 -21.85 3.04 -14.16
C THR A 53 -21.60 4.03 -13.03
N ARG A 54 -22.11 3.75 -11.85
CA ARG A 54 -21.90 4.56 -10.65
C ARG A 54 -20.67 4.07 -9.89
N LEU A 55 -19.69 4.96 -9.72
CA LEU A 55 -18.51 4.73 -8.88
C LEU A 55 -18.68 5.47 -7.57
N GLY A 56 -18.80 4.75 -6.46
CA GLY A 56 -18.84 5.29 -5.11
C GLY A 56 -17.49 5.18 -4.42
N TYR A 57 -17.15 6.12 -3.55
CA TYR A 57 -16.04 6.02 -2.62
C TYR A 57 -16.54 6.11 -1.18
N ALA A 58 -16.26 5.09 -0.39
CA ALA A 58 -16.63 5.03 1.02
C ALA A 58 -15.37 4.90 1.91
N ASP A 59 -15.35 5.64 3.01
CA ASP A 59 -14.26 5.60 3.99
C ASP A 59 -14.77 5.93 5.41
N ALA A 60 -14.95 4.90 6.22
CA ALA A 60 -15.51 5.02 7.56
C ALA A 60 -14.61 5.84 8.51
N ARG A 61 -13.30 5.79 8.36
CA ARG A 61 -12.33 6.49 9.21
C ARG A 61 -11.89 7.84 8.67
N ARG A 62 -12.19 8.13 7.41
CA ARG A 62 -11.82 9.39 6.72
C ARG A 62 -10.31 9.67 6.72
N PHE A 63 -9.50 8.63 6.59
CA PHE A 63 -8.04 8.76 6.46
C PHE A 63 -7.58 8.79 5.00
N GLY A 64 -8.50 8.49 4.09
CA GLY A 64 -8.26 8.65 2.67
C GLY A 64 -8.38 10.10 2.22
N PHE A 65 -7.82 10.38 1.06
CA PHE A 65 -7.96 11.68 0.40
C PHE A 65 -8.02 11.51 -1.12
N MET A 66 -8.56 12.50 -1.77
CA MET A 66 -8.62 12.61 -3.23
C MET A 66 -8.22 14.01 -3.66
N GLY A 67 -7.70 14.13 -4.87
CA GLY A 67 -7.38 15.42 -5.47
C GLY A 67 -7.15 15.30 -6.96
N LEU A 68 -7.21 16.45 -7.63
CA LEU A 68 -6.84 16.62 -9.02
C LEU A 68 -5.55 17.41 -9.06
N ILE A 69 -4.61 16.96 -9.85
CA ILE A 69 -3.34 17.66 -10.08
C ILE A 69 -3.02 17.67 -11.58
N PRO A 70 -2.32 18.70 -12.09
CA PRO A 70 -1.89 18.70 -13.49
C PRO A 70 -1.11 17.42 -13.83
N THR A 71 -1.40 16.78 -14.96
CA THR A 71 -0.78 15.50 -15.34
C THR A 71 0.72 15.64 -15.57
N ASP A 72 1.16 16.75 -16.13
CA ASP A 72 2.58 17.06 -16.35
C ASP A 72 3.36 17.39 -15.07
N GLY A 73 2.67 17.67 -13.96
CA GLY A 73 3.24 17.96 -12.65
C GLY A 73 3.20 16.82 -11.63
N VAL A 74 2.71 15.63 -12.00
CA VAL A 74 2.47 14.51 -11.05
C VAL A 74 3.74 14.14 -10.29
N ASP A 75 4.85 13.91 -10.97
CA ASP A 75 6.08 13.41 -10.35
C ASP A 75 6.74 14.45 -9.42
N SER A 76 6.51 15.73 -9.65
CA SER A 76 7.04 16.82 -8.84
C SER A 76 6.08 17.30 -7.74
N HIS A 77 4.85 16.78 -7.71
CA HIS A 77 3.85 17.19 -6.74
C HIS A 77 4.25 16.76 -5.31
N ALA A 78 3.94 17.59 -4.31
CA ALA A 78 4.31 17.38 -2.91
C ALA A 78 3.87 16.01 -2.34
N TRP A 79 2.85 15.39 -2.89
CA TRP A 79 2.40 14.06 -2.47
C TRP A 79 3.33 12.92 -2.94
N PHE A 80 4.12 13.14 -3.99
CA PHE A 80 5.01 12.14 -4.60
C PHE A 80 6.48 12.51 -4.51
N ALA A 81 6.77 13.82 -4.50
CA ALA A 81 8.13 14.30 -4.37
C ALA A 81 8.78 13.80 -3.07
N GLY A 82 9.89 13.09 -3.21
CA GLY A 82 10.62 12.54 -2.06
C GLY A 82 10.16 11.16 -1.61
N LEU A 83 9.22 10.49 -2.29
CA LEU A 83 8.96 9.07 -2.08
C LEU A 83 10.17 8.25 -2.54
N GLY A 84 10.53 7.24 -1.75
CA GLY A 84 11.50 6.23 -2.13
C GLY A 84 10.97 5.30 -3.22
N PRO A 85 11.82 4.41 -3.74
CA PRO A 85 11.40 3.44 -4.75
C PRO A 85 10.36 2.47 -4.20
N GLU A 86 9.48 2.01 -5.08
CA GLU A 86 8.54 0.94 -4.78
C GLU A 86 9.28 -0.40 -4.60
N PRO A 87 8.92 -1.22 -3.60
CA PRO A 87 9.62 -2.47 -3.27
C PRO A 87 9.66 -3.49 -4.41
N LEU A 88 8.64 -3.51 -5.26
CA LEU A 88 8.56 -4.42 -6.42
C LEU A 88 9.17 -3.81 -7.68
N GLY A 89 9.54 -2.54 -7.65
CA GLY A 89 10.21 -1.84 -8.76
C GLY A 89 11.70 -2.12 -8.84
N ASN A 90 12.30 -1.78 -9.98
CA ASN A 90 13.71 -2.01 -10.24
C ASN A 90 14.66 -1.11 -9.41
N GLY A 91 14.16 0.00 -8.88
CA GLY A 91 14.94 0.93 -8.04
C GLY A 91 15.19 0.43 -6.61
N PHE A 92 14.45 -0.57 -6.14
CA PHE A 92 14.60 -1.12 -4.80
C PHE A 92 15.60 -2.29 -4.78
N SER A 93 16.63 -2.21 -3.95
CA SER A 93 17.67 -3.23 -3.80
C SER A 93 18.40 -3.11 -2.46
N GLY A 94 19.20 -4.11 -2.09
CA GLY A 94 20.08 -4.01 -0.93
C GLY A 94 21.11 -2.89 -1.07
N ALA A 95 21.56 -2.58 -2.29
CA ALA A 95 22.44 -1.43 -2.54
C ALA A 95 21.72 -0.10 -2.25
N HIS A 96 20.48 0.06 -2.71
CA HIS A 96 19.64 1.22 -2.36
C HIS A 96 19.47 1.35 -0.84
N LEU A 97 19.13 0.26 -0.15
CA LEU A 97 18.98 0.27 1.30
C LEU A 97 20.30 0.64 2.01
N ALA A 98 21.46 0.17 1.50
CA ALA A 98 22.76 0.50 2.06
C ALA A 98 23.07 2.00 1.94
N GLU A 99 22.72 2.62 0.83
CA GLU A 99 22.85 4.06 0.63
C GLU A 99 21.88 4.85 1.52
N ALA A 100 20.59 4.48 1.50
CA ALA A 100 19.54 5.15 2.26
C ALA A 100 19.77 5.07 3.78
N PHE A 101 20.41 4.01 4.28
CA PHE A 101 20.63 3.78 5.69
C PHE A 101 22.05 4.14 6.17
N ALA A 102 22.93 4.59 5.29
CA ALA A 102 24.30 4.95 5.66
C ALA A 102 24.33 5.94 6.83
N GLY A 103 25.06 5.56 7.88
CA GLY A 103 25.23 6.39 9.09
C GLY A 103 24.01 6.53 9.99
N LYS A 104 22.87 5.90 9.68
CA LYS A 104 21.64 6.05 10.48
C LYS A 104 21.72 5.23 11.78
N SER A 105 21.50 5.89 12.91
CA SER A 105 21.33 5.27 14.22
C SER A 105 19.90 4.77 14.49
N GLN A 106 18.93 5.24 13.71
CA GLN A 106 17.53 4.83 13.79
C GLN A 106 17.41 3.32 13.54
N ASN A 107 16.49 2.67 14.25
CA ASN A 107 16.27 1.24 14.08
C ASN A 107 15.73 0.90 12.68
N ILE A 108 16.02 -0.33 12.22
CA ILE A 108 15.70 -0.79 10.87
C ILE A 108 14.19 -0.79 10.60
N LYS A 109 13.36 -1.12 11.58
CA LYS A 109 11.90 -1.12 11.40
C LYS A 109 11.38 0.27 11.08
N VAL A 110 11.78 1.29 11.84
CA VAL A 110 11.35 2.68 11.62
C VAL A 110 11.92 3.22 10.30
N SER A 111 13.16 2.83 9.97
CA SER A 111 13.79 3.24 8.71
C SER A 111 13.07 2.67 7.49
N LEU A 112 12.54 1.43 7.56
CA LEU A 112 11.75 0.82 6.48
C LEU A 112 10.33 1.39 6.37
N LEU A 113 9.77 1.89 7.47
CA LEU A 113 8.45 2.53 7.49
C LEU A 113 8.48 3.96 6.95
N ASP A 114 9.66 4.56 6.83
CA ASP A 114 9.82 5.90 6.25
C ASP A 114 9.67 5.82 4.73
N GLN A 115 8.57 6.36 4.24
CA GLN A 115 8.20 6.33 2.82
C GLN A 115 9.21 7.03 1.90
N ARG A 116 10.13 7.82 2.45
CA ARG A 116 11.25 8.43 1.71
C ARG A 116 12.33 7.41 1.37
N HIS A 117 12.44 6.33 2.13
CA HIS A 117 13.40 5.26 1.86
C HIS A 117 12.80 4.16 0.99
N VAL A 118 11.56 3.77 1.28
CA VAL A 118 10.82 2.73 0.56
C VAL A 118 9.34 3.10 0.56
N SER A 119 8.76 3.35 -0.58
CA SER A 119 7.34 3.70 -0.67
C SER A 119 6.44 2.46 -0.57
N GLY A 120 5.26 2.63 0.03
CA GLY A 120 4.22 1.61 0.08
C GLY A 120 4.40 0.49 1.11
N LEU A 121 5.51 0.45 1.86
CA LEU A 121 5.67 -0.52 2.96
C LEU A 121 4.93 -0.07 4.21
N GLY A 122 4.08 -0.96 4.74
CA GLY A 122 3.39 -0.79 6.02
C GLY A 122 3.90 -1.73 7.10
N ASN A 123 3.39 -1.55 8.32
CA ASN A 123 3.86 -2.24 9.52
C ASN A 123 3.79 -3.78 9.40
N ILE A 124 2.75 -4.33 8.76
CA ILE A 124 2.58 -5.78 8.58
C ILE A 124 3.76 -6.33 7.81
N TYR A 125 3.95 -5.87 6.58
CA TYR A 125 4.97 -6.40 5.67
C TYR A 125 6.40 -6.13 6.15
N VAL A 126 6.63 -5.01 6.85
CA VAL A 126 7.93 -4.73 7.48
C VAL A 126 8.24 -5.75 8.58
N CYS A 127 7.28 -6.10 9.46
CA CYS A 127 7.49 -7.08 10.51
C CYS A 127 7.79 -8.46 9.93
N GLU A 128 7.02 -8.91 8.95
CA GLU A 128 7.19 -10.21 8.30
C GLU A 128 8.55 -10.30 7.56
N ALA A 129 8.92 -9.24 6.81
CA ALA A 129 10.20 -9.21 6.10
C ALA A 129 11.40 -9.23 7.04
N LEU A 130 11.35 -8.51 8.15
CA LEU A 130 12.40 -8.51 9.17
C LEU A 130 12.55 -9.88 9.81
N TYR A 131 11.44 -10.54 10.15
CA TYR A 131 11.45 -11.90 10.70
C TYR A 131 12.08 -12.89 9.72
N ARG A 132 11.61 -12.94 8.46
CA ARG A 132 12.17 -13.83 7.42
C ARG A 132 13.65 -13.55 7.13
N SER A 133 14.08 -12.30 7.32
CA SER A 133 15.48 -11.90 7.18
C SER A 133 16.34 -12.23 8.44
N ASN A 134 15.72 -12.73 9.52
CA ASN A 134 16.36 -12.93 10.82
C ASN A 134 17.03 -11.66 11.34
N LEU A 135 16.28 -10.54 11.28
CA LEU A 135 16.71 -9.21 11.72
C LEU A 135 15.85 -8.73 12.89
N SER A 136 16.50 -8.38 14.01
CA SER A 136 15.80 -7.68 15.08
C SER A 136 15.32 -6.31 14.61
N PRO A 137 14.04 -5.94 14.85
CA PRO A 137 13.48 -4.65 14.44
C PRO A 137 14.18 -3.45 15.09
N THR A 138 14.87 -3.67 16.22
CA THR A 138 15.58 -2.63 16.97
C THR A 138 17.03 -2.44 16.52
N THR A 139 17.53 -3.26 15.59
CA THR A 139 18.89 -3.11 15.06
C THR A 139 19.04 -1.75 14.37
N PRO A 140 20.10 -0.95 14.69
CA PRO A 140 20.36 0.28 13.97
C PRO A 140 20.59 0.03 12.48
N ALA A 141 19.84 0.73 11.62
CA ALA A 141 19.84 0.49 10.17
C ALA A 141 21.22 0.63 9.54
N GLY A 142 21.98 1.65 9.95
CA GLY A 142 23.33 1.89 9.44
C GLY A 142 24.41 0.88 9.89
N LYS A 143 24.08 -0.04 10.82
CA LYS A 143 25.00 -1.12 11.24
C LYS A 143 24.82 -2.41 10.42
N LEU A 144 23.84 -2.47 9.53
CA LEU A 144 23.60 -3.66 8.72
C LEU A 144 24.60 -3.75 7.56
N SER A 145 25.19 -4.92 7.40
CA SER A 145 26.09 -5.19 6.27
C SER A 145 25.32 -5.30 4.94
N LYS A 146 25.99 -5.00 3.83
CA LYS A 146 25.40 -5.10 2.49
C LYS A 146 24.73 -6.45 2.21
N PRO A 147 25.35 -7.62 2.54
CA PRO A 147 24.68 -8.91 2.33
C PRO A 147 23.38 -9.06 3.14
N ARG A 148 23.31 -8.51 4.37
CA ARG A 148 22.09 -8.55 5.18
C ARG A 148 21.00 -7.64 4.59
N LEU A 149 21.37 -6.50 4.05
CA LEU A 149 20.43 -5.58 3.37
C LEU A 149 19.94 -6.17 2.04
N GLU A 150 20.80 -6.89 1.30
CA GLU A 150 20.38 -7.60 0.07
C GLU A 150 19.37 -8.71 0.39
N ARG A 151 19.63 -9.51 1.43
CA ARG A 151 18.67 -10.50 1.90
C ARG A 151 17.35 -9.84 2.31
N LEU A 152 17.40 -8.74 3.07
CA LEU A 152 16.20 -8.01 3.49
C LEU A 152 15.39 -7.50 2.30
N ALA A 153 16.05 -6.93 1.27
CA ALA A 153 15.37 -6.49 0.06
C ALA A 153 14.69 -7.66 -0.68
N GLY A 154 15.34 -8.82 -0.71
CA GLY A 154 14.75 -10.06 -1.24
C GLY A 154 13.50 -10.49 -0.45
N GLU A 155 13.59 -10.52 0.89
CA GLU A 155 12.46 -10.93 1.72
C GLU A 155 11.30 -9.93 1.69
N VAL A 156 11.55 -8.63 1.57
CA VAL A 156 10.49 -7.64 1.34
C VAL A 156 9.70 -7.97 0.07
N ARG A 157 10.39 -8.29 -1.04
CA ARG A 157 9.73 -8.70 -2.29
C ARG A 157 8.96 -10.01 -2.14
N ASN A 158 9.54 -11.00 -1.47
CA ASN A 158 8.90 -12.30 -1.23
C ASN A 158 7.59 -12.13 -0.46
N VAL A 159 7.62 -11.40 0.65
CA VAL A 159 6.44 -11.12 1.48
C VAL A 159 5.35 -10.41 0.68
N LEU A 160 5.71 -9.41 -0.13
CA LEU A 160 4.74 -8.68 -0.95
C LEU A 160 4.14 -9.55 -2.05
N ASN A 161 4.96 -10.37 -2.72
CA ASN A 161 4.47 -11.31 -3.74
C ASN A 161 3.54 -12.37 -3.12
N ASP A 162 3.90 -12.92 -1.96
CA ASP A 162 3.04 -13.85 -1.21
C ASP A 162 1.70 -13.19 -0.84
N ALA A 163 1.74 -11.92 -0.43
CA ALA A 163 0.54 -11.16 -0.10
C ALA A 163 -0.34 -10.91 -1.34
N ILE A 164 0.26 -10.57 -2.48
CA ILE A 164 -0.47 -10.38 -3.76
C ILE A 164 -1.14 -11.69 -4.17
N LEU A 165 -0.42 -12.81 -4.14
CA LEU A 165 -0.96 -14.13 -4.47
C LEU A 165 -2.09 -14.57 -3.54
N ALA A 166 -2.07 -14.11 -2.29
CA ALA A 166 -3.11 -14.37 -1.31
C ALA A 166 -4.28 -13.37 -1.36
N GLY A 167 -4.29 -12.43 -2.32
CA GLY A 167 -5.33 -11.40 -2.44
C GLY A 167 -5.23 -10.27 -1.41
N GLY A 168 -4.09 -10.12 -0.74
CA GLY A 168 -3.84 -9.09 0.28
C GLY A 168 -4.07 -9.57 1.72
N SER A 169 -3.91 -8.65 2.67
CA SER A 169 -4.12 -8.89 4.11
C SER A 169 -5.40 -8.21 4.55
N THR A 170 -6.40 -8.98 4.95
CA THR A 170 -7.60 -8.45 5.58
C THR A 170 -7.47 -8.55 7.10
N LEU A 171 -7.25 -7.41 7.74
CA LEU A 171 -7.50 -7.24 9.15
C LEU A 171 -8.82 -6.51 9.24
N LYS A 172 -9.68 -6.84 10.14
CA LYS A 172 -11.07 -6.35 10.42
C LYS A 172 -11.75 -5.35 9.44
N ASP A 173 -11.02 -4.44 8.79
CA ASP A 173 -11.58 -3.31 8.03
C ASP A 173 -11.02 -3.18 6.59
N PHE A 174 -10.10 -4.04 6.16
CA PHE A 174 -9.48 -3.96 4.83
C PHE A 174 -10.02 -5.05 3.90
N ALA A 175 -10.58 -4.63 2.77
CA ALA A 175 -10.89 -5.50 1.64
C ALA A 175 -10.09 -5.05 0.41
N ASN A 176 -9.74 -5.97 -0.48
CA ASN A 176 -9.08 -5.61 -1.73
C ASN A 176 -10.04 -4.82 -2.65
N VAL A 177 -9.52 -4.29 -3.76
CA VAL A 177 -10.29 -3.48 -4.73
C VAL A 177 -11.50 -4.24 -5.29
N GLU A 178 -11.47 -5.57 -5.23
CA GLU A 178 -12.54 -6.46 -5.66
C GLU A 178 -13.51 -6.82 -4.54
N GLY A 179 -13.39 -6.20 -3.34
CA GLY A 179 -14.27 -6.45 -2.19
C GLY A 179 -13.97 -7.73 -1.43
N GLY A 180 -12.99 -8.52 -1.89
CA GLY A 180 -12.59 -9.78 -1.28
C GLY A 180 -11.72 -9.61 -0.05
N GLN A 181 -11.90 -10.52 0.88
CA GLN A 181 -10.97 -10.67 1.98
C GLN A 181 -9.67 -11.30 1.47
N GLY A 182 -8.55 -10.64 1.71
CA GLY A 182 -7.25 -11.25 1.52
C GLY A 182 -7.06 -12.38 2.54
N TYR A 183 -6.30 -13.39 2.17
CA TYR A 183 -6.00 -14.54 3.03
C TYR A 183 -4.58 -14.51 3.59
N PHE A 184 -3.80 -13.47 3.32
CA PHE A 184 -2.41 -13.40 3.76
C PHE A 184 -2.27 -13.32 5.29
N GLN A 185 -3.27 -12.79 6.02
CA GLN A 185 -3.27 -12.80 7.49
C GLN A 185 -3.15 -14.20 8.10
N HIS A 186 -3.56 -15.26 7.41
CA HIS A 186 -3.41 -16.64 7.86
C HIS A 186 -1.98 -17.17 7.66
N ARG A 187 -1.14 -16.44 6.93
CA ARG A 187 0.25 -16.77 6.63
C ARG A 187 1.25 -15.89 7.38
N PHE A 188 0.78 -15.04 8.30
CA PHE A 188 1.69 -14.23 9.11
C PHE A 188 2.57 -15.11 10.00
N ASP A 189 3.86 -14.84 9.98
CA ASP A 189 4.82 -15.51 10.85
C ASP A 189 4.87 -14.87 12.24
N VAL A 190 4.74 -13.54 12.31
CA VAL A 190 4.88 -12.78 13.56
C VAL A 190 3.81 -11.72 13.78
N TYR A 191 3.22 -11.14 12.76
CA TYR A 191 2.27 -10.05 12.97
C TYR A 191 0.97 -10.54 13.60
N GLY A 192 0.59 -9.95 14.76
CA GLY A 192 -0.62 -10.35 15.50
C GLY A 192 -0.50 -11.66 16.27
N ARG A 193 0.70 -12.23 16.39
CA ARG A 193 1.00 -13.39 17.25
C ARG A 193 1.56 -12.93 18.59
N GLU A 194 1.14 -13.62 19.67
CA GLU A 194 1.69 -13.48 21.02
C GLU A 194 2.99 -14.25 21.20
#